data_eeb48b293a74a6e1a3866f0540a687f0
#
_entry.id   eeb48b293a74a6e1a3866f0540a687f0
#
_cell.length_a   1.000
_cell.length_b   1.000
_cell.length_c   1.000
_cell.angle_alpha   90.00
_cell.angle_beta   90.00
_cell.angle_gamma   90.00
#
_symmetry.space_group_name_H-M   'P 1'
#
loop_
_entity.id
_entity.type
_entity.pdbx_description
1 polymer ?
#
loop_
_entity_poly.entity_id
_entity_poly.type
_entity_poly.pdbx_seq_one_letter_code
_entity_poly.pdbx_strand_id
1 'polypeptide(L)'
;METKNEIRSRLKKQRSLLGADERRSMSHEIYKRLIALELDRDYDNILLYSAIRNEVNTDEYFTYLINKAKRIYYPRVSGNTMSFYRVRSLDELNCGSFNIKEPDMTKEYTQADGRALMIVPGLAFSDTGYRIGYGKGFYDRYLSSFTKRDTVMAVGVGYDFQLLSSMTFEDEYDVPLDGVITDKREVFIDE
;
A
#
# COMPACT_ATOMS: atom_id res chain seq x y z
N MET A 1 14.80 -4.88 -22.62
CA MET A 1 13.85 -4.94 -21.48
C MET A 1 14.11 -3.73 -20.61
N GLU A 2 13.09 -3.01 -20.20
CA GLU A 2 13.23 -1.80 -19.37
C GLU A 2 13.71 -2.19 -17.95
N THR A 3 14.72 -1.51 -17.43
CA THR A 3 15.25 -1.78 -16.07
C THR A 3 14.32 -1.23 -14.98
N LYS A 4 14.40 -1.76 -13.74
CA LYS A 4 13.66 -1.20 -12.58
C LYS A 4 13.85 0.32 -12.43
N ASN A 5 15.03 0.86 -12.74
CA ASN A 5 15.32 2.29 -12.62
C ASN A 5 14.64 3.12 -13.73
N GLU A 6 14.60 2.61 -14.94
CA GLU A 6 13.88 3.25 -16.06
C GLU A 6 12.39 3.28 -15.79
N ILE A 7 11.80 2.14 -15.35
CA ILE A 7 10.41 2.06 -14.93
C ILE A 7 10.09 3.08 -13.82
N ARG A 8 10.93 3.13 -12.77
CA ARG A 8 10.76 4.12 -11.69
C ARG A 8 10.74 5.54 -12.22
N SER A 9 11.66 5.89 -13.09
CA SER A 9 11.78 7.25 -13.66
C SER A 9 10.59 7.60 -14.51
N ARG A 10 10.18 6.70 -15.40
CA ARG A 10 9.02 6.88 -16.28
C ARG A 10 7.72 7.05 -15.49
N LEU A 11 7.44 6.16 -14.55
CA LEU A 11 6.18 6.18 -13.80
C LEU A 11 6.11 7.30 -12.75
N LYS A 12 7.25 7.70 -12.16
CA LYS A 12 7.30 8.93 -11.34
C LYS A 12 6.93 10.15 -12.18
N LYS A 13 7.49 10.28 -13.38
CA LYS A 13 7.18 11.38 -14.30
C LYS A 13 5.70 11.35 -14.69
N GLN A 14 5.18 10.20 -15.10
CA GLN A 14 3.77 10.07 -15.49
C GLN A 14 2.83 10.44 -14.33
N ARG A 15 3.10 9.92 -13.11
CA ARG A 15 2.32 10.24 -11.92
C ARG A 15 2.40 11.73 -11.52
N SER A 16 3.54 12.40 -11.76
CA SER A 16 3.69 13.83 -11.48
C SER A 16 2.90 14.74 -12.41
N LEU A 17 2.50 14.25 -13.57
CA LEU A 17 1.70 15.00 -14.54
C LEU A 17 0.20 14.95 -14.28
N LEU A 18 -0.25 14.04 -13.40
CA LEU A 18 -1.67 13.95 -13.04
C LEU A 18 -2.16 15.22 -12.33
N GLY A 19 -3.25 15.78 -12.80
CA GLY A 19 -3.94 16.88 -12.14
C GLY A 19 -4.55 16.49 -10.80
N ALA A 20 -4.82 17.46 -9.93
CA ALA A 20 -5.38 17.20 -8.60
C ALA A 20 -6.75 16.51 -8.66
N ASP A 21 -7.62 16.98 -9.56
CA ASP A 21 -8.97 16.42 -9.72
C ASP A 21 -8.95 15.01 -10.34
N GLU A 22 -8.04 14.76 -11.29
CA GLU A 22 -7.82 13.45 -11.88
C GLU A 22 -7.38 12.45 -10.82
N ARG A 23 -6.37 12.80 -10.01
CA ARG A 23 -5.93 11.95 -8.88
C ARG A 23 -7.03 11.66 -7.89
N ARG A 24 -7.84 12.66 -7.56
CA ARG A 24 -8.99 12.51 -6.66
C ARG A 24 -10.00 11.53 -7.23
N SER A 25 -10.36 11.70 -8.50
CA SER A 25 -11.31 10.80 -9.19
C SER A 25 -10.79 9.37 -9.25
N MET A 26 -9.54 9.16 -9.65
CA MET A 26 -8.94 7.82 -9.73
C MET A 26 -8.80 7.17 -8.34
N SER A 27 -8.40 7.93 -7.31
CA SER A 27 -8.36 7.41 -5.93
C SER A 27 -9.74 7.04 -5.41
N HIS A 28 -10.77 7.81 -5.76
CA HIS A 28 -12.15 7.49 -5.43
C HIS A 28 -12.66 6.20 -6.11
N GLU A 29 -12.30 5.95 -7.37
CA GLU A 29 -12.64 4.68 -8.03
C GLU A 29 -11.96 3.48 -7.36
N ILE A 30 -10.68 3.62 -6.93
CA ILE A 30 -9.98 2.58 -6.16
C ILE A 30 -10.68 2.34 -4.81
N TYR A 31 -11.06 3.41 -4.11
CA TYR A 31 -11.84 3.33 -2.87
C TYR A 31 -13.14 2.55 -3.06
N LYS A 32 -13.91 2.85 -4.12
CA LYS A 32 -15.16 2.12 -4.43
C LYS A 32 -14.91 0.62 -4.67
N ARG A 33 -13.80 0.26 -5.34
CA ARG A 33 -13.42 -1.15 -5.56
C ARG A 33 -13.05 -1.84 -4.26
N LEU A 34 -12.24 -1.19 -3.40
CA LEU A 34 -11.90 -1.72 -2.08
C LEU A 34 -13.14 -2.06 -1.24
N ILE A 35 -14.15 -1.18 -1.28
CA ILE A 35 -15.44 -1.44 -0.59
C ILE A 35 -16.22 -2.57 -1.26
N ALA A 36 -16.33 -2.56 -2.59
CA ALA A 36 -17.12 -3.55 -3.32
C ALA A 36 -16.56 -4.98 -3.16
N LEU A 37 -15.24 -5.10 -3.00
CA LEU A 37 -14.55 -6.36 -2.78
C LEU A 37 -14.66 -6.87 -1.33
N GLU A 38 -15.13 -6.03 -0.40
CA GLU A 38 -15.29 -6.35 1.02
C GLU A 38 -14.04 -6.99 1.66
N LEU A 39 -12.83 -6.68 1.18
CA LEU A 39 -11.59 -7.29 1.66
C LEU A 39 -11.36 -7.09 3.16
N ASP A 40 -11.88 -5.98 3.72
CA ASP A 40 -11.79 -5.69 5.15
C ASP A 40 -12.68 -6.61 6.02
N ARG A 41 -13.59 -7.40 5.43
CA ARG A 41 -14.58 -8.18 6.16
C ARG A 41 -13.94 -9.15 7.17
N ASP A 42 -12.90 -9.86 6.74
CA ASP A 42 -12.26 -10.92 7.51
C ASP A 42 -11.05 -10.45 8.33
N TYR A 43 -10.81 -9.12 8.37
CA TYR A 43 -9.66 -8.51 9.02
C TYR A 43 -10.07 -7.40 9.99
N ASP A 44 -9.71 -7.55 11.27
CA ASP A 44 -9.90 -6.49 12.27
C ASP A 44 -8.81 -5.43 12.20
N ASN A 45 -7.61 -5.80 11.76
CA ASN A 45 -6.46 -4.92 11.69
C ASN A 45 -6.23 -4.53 10.23
N ILE A 46 -6.13 -3.23 9.97
CA ILE A 46 -5.90 -2.69 8.64
C ILE A 46 -4.64 -1.82 8.66
N LEU A 47 -3.66 -2.18 7.84
CA LEU A 47 -2.42 -1.46 7.70
C LEU A 47 -2.50 -0.59 6.45
N LEU A 48 -2.55 0.72 6.63
CA LEU A 48 -2.61 1.72 5.56
C LEU A 48 -1.26 2.41 5.40
N TYR A 49 -1.18 3.37 4.50
CA TYR A 49 -0.02 4.24 4.30
C TYR A 49 -0.45 5.70 4.12
N SER A 50 0.44 6.63 4.41
CA SER A 50 0.24 8.04 4.09
C SER A 50 0.70 8.30 2.66
N ALA A 51 -0.21 8.74 1.79
CA ALA A 51 0.08 8.98 0.39
C ALA A 51 1.09 10.13 0.20
N ILE A 52 2.11 9.89 -0.60
CA ILE A 52 3.13 10.87 -0.97
C ILE A 52 3.29 10.94 -2.49
N ARG A 53 3.82 12.07 -2.98
CA ARG A 53 4.24 12.21 -4.38
C ARG A 53 3.17 11.74 -5.38
N ASN A 54 1.93 12.16 -5.16
CA ASN A 54 0.76 11.81 -5.98
C ASN A 54 0.41 10.31 -5.99
N GLU A 55 0.67 9.59 -4.91
CA GLU A 55 0.14 8.24 -4.70
C GLU A 55 -1.39 8.26 -4.57
N VAL A 56 -1.99 7.09 -4.69
CA VAL A 56 -3.42 6.89 -4.41
C VAL A 56 -3.70 7.34 -2.97
N ASN A 57 -4.68 8.23 -2.80
CA ASN A 57 -5.08 8.70 -1.48
C ASN A 57 -5.99 7.66 -0.81
N THR A 58 -5.69 7.31 0.45
CA THR A 58 -6.42 6.32 1.23
C THR A 58 -7.32 6.92 2.32
N ASP A 59 -7.48 8.25 2.38
CA ASP A 59 -8.20 8.93 3.47
C ASP A 59 -9.71 8.60 3.47
N GLU A 60 -10.31 8.41 2.28
CA GLU A 60 -11.71 7.96 2.18
C GLU A 60 -11.87 6.54 2.73
N TYR A 61 -10.94 5.64 2.42
CA TYR A 61 -10.95 4.28 2.93
C TYR A 61 -10.68 4.24 4.44
N PHE A 62 -9.78 5.09 4.95
CA PHE A 62 -9.61 5.28 6.40
C PHE A 62 -10.92 5.64 7.08
N THR A 63 -11.65 6.64 6.55
CA THR A 63 -12.91 7.10 7.12
C THR A 63 -13.98 6.00 7.12
N TYR A 64 -14.08 5.24 6.05
CA TYR A 64 -14.97 4.07 5.96
C TYR A 64 -14.63 3.01 7.02
N LEU A 65 -13.34 2.69 7.18
CA LEU A 65 -12.87 1.66 8.11
C LEU A 65 -13.07 2.06 9.58
N ILE A 66 -12.86 3.33 9.93
CA ILE A 66 -13.14 3.86 11.28
C ILE A 66 -14.62 3.70 11.62
N ASN A 67 -15.51 4.00 10.69
CA ASN A 67 -16.96 3.84 10.87
C ASN A 67 -17.36 2.36 11.03
N LYS A 68 -16.56 1.42 10.54
CA LYS A 68 -16.70 -0.03 10.78
C LYS A 68 -15.98 -0.54 12.03
N ALA A 69 -15.50 0.37 12.88
CA ALA A 69 -14.75 0.05 14.11
C ALA A 69 -13.49 -0.79 13.88
N LYS A 70 -12.88 -0.72 12.69
CA LYS A 70 -11.61 -1.41 12.40
C LYS A 70 -10.45 -0.78 13.15
N ARG A 71 -9.41 -1.57 13.41
CA ARG A 71 -8.16 -1.10 14.00
C ARG A 71 -7.20 -0.73 12.88
N ILE A 72 -6.90 0.57 12.73
CA ILE A 72 -6.11 1.09 11.62
C ILE A 72 -4.72 1.45 12.12
N TYR A 73 -3.70 1.12 11.31
CA TYR A 73 -2.30 1.35 11.61
C TYR A 73 -1.61 2.00 10.40
N TYR A 74 -0.69 2.91 10.70
CA TYR A 74 0.14 3.58 9.70
C TYR A 74 1.61 3.28 9.93
N PRO A 75 2.44 3.27 8.87
CA PRO A 75 3.85 2.96 9.00
C PRO A 75 4.62 4.13 9.60
N ARG A 76 5.62 3.79 10.39
CA ARG A 76 6.69 4.69 10.84
C ARG A 76 8.03 4.05 10.57
N VAL A 77 8.95 4.85 10.02
CA VAL A 77 10.31 4.41 9.69
C VAL A 77 11.27 4.82 10.80
N SER A 78 12.09 3.87 11.26
CA SER A 78 13.20 4.12 12.20
C SER A 78 14.46 3.44 11.67
N GLY A 79 15.42 4.25 11.22
CA GLY A 79 16.62 3.74 10.55
C GLY A 79 16.28 2.91 9.31
N ASN A 80 16.58 1.62 9.32
CA ASN A 80 16.31 0.68 8.23
C ASN A 80 15.06 -0.19 8.45
N THR A 81 14.33 0.02 9.55
CA THR A 81 13.13 -0.73 9.89
C THR A 81 11.86 0.10 9.69
N MET A 82 10.75 -0.58 9.52
CA MET A 82 9.42 -0.01 9.43
C MET A 82 8.50 -0.81 10.35
N SER A 83 7.74 -0.11 11.18
CA SER A 83 6.71 -0.68 12.06
C SER A 83 5.41 0.08 11.86
N PHE A 84 4.28 -0.55 12.18
CA PHE A 84 2.96 0.04 12.04
C PHE A 84 2.37 0.37 13.40
N TYR A 85 1.89 1.61 13.58
CA TYR A 85 1.35 2.10 14.85
C TYR A 85 -0.10 2.52 14.69
N ARG A 86 -0.89 2.32 15.75
CA ARG A 86 -2.32 2.58 15.78
C ARG A 86 -2.64 4.05 15.55
N VAL A 87 -3.60 4.32 14.67
CA VAL A 87 -4.14 5.65 14.36
C VAL A 87 -5.66 5.61 14.47
N ARG A 88 -6.23 6.58 15.18
CA ARG A 88 -7.68 6.72 15.39
C ARG A 88 -8.26 7.90 14.64
N SER A 89 -7.43 8.90 14.32
CA SER A 89 -7.74 10.07 13.50
C SER A 89 -6.56 10.42 12.61
N LEU A 90 -6.81 10.89 11.40
CA LEU A 90 -5.75 11.39 10.52
C LEU A 90 -4.97 12.59 11.11
N ASP A 91 -5.56 13.28 12.09
CA ASP A 91 -4.91 14.38 12.81
C ASP A 91 -3.78 13.90 13.75
N GLU A 92 -3.74 12.59 14.06
CA GLU A 92 -2.63 11.99 14.83
C GLU A 92 -1.37 11.78 13.99
N LEU A 93 -1.45 12.00 12.66
CA LEU A 93 -0.31 11.85 11.76
C LEU A 93 0.50 13.13 11.67
N ASN A 94 1.74 13.10 12.17
CA ASN A 94 2.68 14.20 12.19
C ASN A 94 3.71 14.10 11.06
N CYS A 95 4.31 15.21 10.65
CA CYS A 95 5.37 15.20 9.65
C CYS A 95 6.60 14.46 10.21
N GLY A 96 6.91 13.32 9.63
CA GLY A 96 8.00 12.44 10.01
C GLY A 96 9.12 12.36 8.99
N SER A 97 9.75 11.20 8.89
CA SER A 97 10.87 10.92 7.98
C SER A 97 10.46 11.12 6.51
N PHE A 98 11.35 11.65 5.70
CA PHE A 98 11.13 11.89 4.26
C PHE A 98 9.95 12.80 3.91
N ASN A 99 9.50 13.64 4.84
CA ASN A 99 8.30 14.50 4.70
C ASN A 99 7.02 13.66 4.52
N ILE A 100 6.98 12.47 5.13
CA ILE A 100 5.82 11.58 5.17
C ILE A 100 5.07 11.84 6.47
N LYS A 101 3.76 11.82 6.44
CA LYS A 101 2.96 11.84 7.66
C LYS A 101 3.05 10.48 8.36
N GLU A 102 3.60 10.46 9.56
CA GLU A 102 3.82 9.26 10.37
C GLU A 102 3.07 9.35 11.70
N PRO A 103 2.60 8.22 12.26
CA PRO A 103 2.00 8.18 13.58
C PRO A 103 3.04 8.35 14.69
N ASP A 104 2.60 8.75 15.88
CA ASP A 104 3.39 8.59 17.09
C ASP A 104 3.54 7.09 17.44
N MET A 105 4.59 6.76 18.21
CA MET A 105 4.87 5.38 18.65
C MET A 105 3.91 4.98 19.80
N THR A 106 2.63 4.84 19.45
CA THR A 106 1.56 4.47 20.37
C THR A 106 1.50 2.93 20.54
N LYS A 107 0.47 2.30 20.02
CA LYS A 107 0.30 0.83 19.98
C LYS A 107 0.82 0.30 18.66
N GLU A 108 1.93 -0.42 18.68
CA GLU A 108 2.47 -1.13 17.52
C GLU A 108 1.57 -2.33 17.18
N TYR A 109 1.38 -2.57 15.88
CA TYR A 109 0.78 -3.80 15.38
C TYR A 109 1.83 -4.91 15.39
N THR A 110 1.44 -6.05 15.91
CA THR A 110 2.22 -7.29 15.86
C THR A 110 1.36 -8.45 15.36
N GLN A 111 1.98 -9.53 14.88
CA GLN A 111 1.24 -10.72 14.42
C GLN A 111 0.37 -11.34 15.52
N ALA A 112 0.69 -11.10 16.81
CA ALA A 112 -0.13 -11.52 17.94
C ALA A 112 -1.47 -10.76 18.06
N ASP A 113 -1.61 -9.59 17.40
CA ASP A 113 -2.87 -8.84 17.35
C ASP A 113 -3.90 -9.45 16.39
N GLY A 114 -3.54 -10.52 15.67
CA GLY A 114 -4.38 -11.26 14.73
C GLY A 114 -4.13 -10.88 13.27
N ARG A 115 -4.97 -11.40 12.37
CA ARG A 115 -4.85 -11.20 10.92
C ARG A 115 -4.99 -9.74 10.52
N ALA A 116 -4.28 -9.34 9.47
CA ALA A 116 -4.32 -7.99 8.94
C ALA A 116 -4.53 -7.95 7.42
N LEU A 117 -5.27 -6.95 6.95
CA LEU A 117 -5.26 -6.49 5.56
C LEU A 117 -4.26 -5.35 5.46
N MET A 118 -3.28 -5.45 4.57
CA MET A 118 -2.30 -4.41 4.30
C MET A 118 -2.51 -3.81 2.92
N ILE A 119 -2.72 -2.50 2.86
CA ILE A 119 -2.77 -1.74 1.62
C ILE A 119 -1.37 -1.20 1.34
N VAL A 120 -0.80 -1.59 0.20
CA VAL A 120 0.62 -1.38 -0.13
C VAL A 120 0.78 -0.39 -1.29
N PRO A 121 1.54 0.71 -1.11
CA PRO A 121 1.85 1.64 -2.20
C PRO A 121 2.97 1.11 -3.10
N GLY A 122 3.00 1.60 -4.35
CA GLY A 122 4.07 1.29 -5.29
C GLY A 122 4.23 2.34 -6.38
N LEU A 123 5.32 2.22 -7.13
CA LEU A 123 5.54 2.94 -8.38
C LEU A 123 5.05 2.13 -9.58
N ALA A 124 5.23 0.81 -9.53
CA ALA A 124 4.69 -0.13 -10.50
C ALA A 124 4.28 -1.42 -9.80
N PHE A 125 3.39 -2.15 -10.44
CA PHE A 125 2.95 -3.49 -10.04
C PHE A 125 2.94 -4.39 -11.26
N SER A 126 3.23 -5.69 -11.09
CA SER A 126 3.02 -6.70 -12.12
C SER A 126 1.69 -7.41 -11.89
N ASP A 127 1.19 -8.05 -12.92
CA ASP A 127 0.05 -8.98 -12.86
C ASP A 127 0.38 -10.30 -12.13
N THR A 128 1.64 -10.49 -11.74
CA THR A 128 2.14 -11.59 -10.89
C THR A 128 2.36 -11.17 -9.42
N GLY A 129 1.88 -10.00 -9.02
CA GLY A 129 1.93 -9.52 -7.63
C GLY A 129 3.21 -8.79 -7.22
N TYR A 130 4.24 -8.77 -8.06
CA TYR A 130 5.47 -8.04 -7.71
C TYR A 130 5.32 -6.54 -7.87
N ARG A 131 6.05 -5.79 -7.04
CA ARG A 131 5.98 -4.33 -7.07
C ARG A 131 7.36 -3.69 -7.17
N ILE A 132 7.41 -2.54 -7.79
CA ILE A 132 8.54 -1.63 -7.77
C ILE A 132 8.22 -0.47 -6.81
N GLY A 133 8.95 -0.39 -5.70
CA GLY A 133 8.91 0.74 -4.78
C GLY A 133 10.00 1.78 -5.08
N TYR A 134 10.23 2.67 -4.12
CA TYR A 134 11.26 3.73 -4.22
C TYR A 134 12.71 3.24 -4.03
N GLY A 135 12.92 1.93 -3.81
CA GLY A 135 14.26 1.33 -3.71
C GLY A 135 14.81 1.22 -2.28
N LYS A 136 14.01 1.43 -1.25
CA LYS A 136 14.44 1.26 0.15
C LYS A 136 14.11 -0.11 0.75
N GLY A 137 13.26 -0.91 0.10
CA GLY A 137 12.87 -2.27 0.51
C GLY A 137 12.14 -2.37 1.85
N PHE A 138 11.52 -1.29 2.35
CA PHE A 138 10.84 -1.32 3.65
C PHE A 138 9.69 -2.33 3.69
N TYR A 139 8.83 -2.31 2.68
CA TYR A 139 7.68 -3.22 2.60
C TYR A 139 8.12 -4.66 2.39
N ASP A 140 9.15 -4.92 1.57
CA ASP A 140 9.64 -6.28 1.32
C ASP A 140 10.19 -6.89 2.62
N ARG A 141 11.03 -6.14 3.35
CA ARG A 141 11.50 -6.57 4.67
C ARG A 141 10.39 -6.74 5.69
N TYR A 142 9.39 -5.87 5.67
CA TYR A 142 8.26 -6.01 6.60
C TYR A 142 7.41 -7.23 6.28
N LEU A 143 7.07 -7.45 5.01
CA LEU A 143 6.30 -8.62 4.57
C LEU A 143 7.07 -9.92 4.78
N SER A 144 8.39 -9.94 4.55
CA SER A 144 9.22 -11.12 4.81
C SER A 144 9.35 -11.46 6.31
N SER A 145 9.02 -10.53 7.22
CA SER A 145 9.02 -10.80 8.66
C SER A 145 7.82 -11.62 9.16
N PHE A 146 6.78 -11.78 8.32
CA PHE A 146 5.64 -12.61 8.68
C PHE A 146 6.01 -14.09 8.61
N THR A 147 5.92 -14.78 9.74
CA THR A 147 6.22 -16.21 9.83
C THR A 147 5.21 -17.10 9.12
N LYS A 148 3.97 -16.58 8.98
CA LYS A 148 2.89 -17.20 8.24
C LYS A 148 2.25 -16.17 7.31
N ARG A 149 2.30 -16.42 6.02
CA ARG A 149 1.70 -15.51 5.00
C ARG A 149 0.17 -15.41 5.11
N ASP A 150 -0.48 -16.45 5.61
CA ASP A 150 -1.94 -16.46 5.87
C ASP A 150 -2.39 -15.48 6.96
N THR A 151 -1.46 -14.87 7.72
CA THR A 151 -1.79 -13.87 8.75
C THR A 151 -1.88 -12.46 8.20
N VAL A 152 -1.42 -12.21 6.99
CA VAL A 152 -1.51 -10.91 6.31
C VAL A 152 -1.92 -11.07 4.86
N MET A 153 -2.96 -10.36 4.45
CA MET A 153 -3.30 -10.15 3.04
C MET A 153 -2.73 -8.81 2.60
N ALA A 154 -1.81 -8.82 1.66
CA ALA A 154 -1.14 -7.64 1.16
C ALA A 154 -1.65 -7.28 -0.23
N VAL A 155 -2.33 -6.15 -0.37
CA VAL A 155 -2.94 -5.69 -1.62
C VAL A 155 -2.31 -4.38 -2.08
N GLY A 156 -1.74 -4.39 -3.27
CA GLY A 156 -1.20 -3.19 -3.91
C GLY A 156 -2.30 -2.28 -4.42
N VAL A 157 -2.12 -0.97 -4.25
CA VAL A 157 -3.01 0.02 -4.88
C VAL A 157 -2.21 0.99 -5.73
N GLY A 158 -2.69 1.23 -6.94
CA GLY A 158 -2.04 2.11 -7.92
C GLY A 158 -3.01 2.53 -9.00
N TYR A 159 -2.62 3.56 -9.77
CA TYR A 159 -3.37 3.93 -10.98
C TYR A 159 -3.13 2.88 -12.06
N ASP A 160 -4.10 2.66 -12.95
CA ASP A 160 -4.06 1.55 -13.91
C ASP A 160 -2.79 1.52 -14.78
N PHE A 161 -2.22 2.69 -15.12
CA PHE A 161 -0.96 2.78 -15.85
C PHE A 161 0.27 2.28 -15.05
N GLN A 162 0.14 2.04 -13.76
CA GLN A 162 1.17 1.46 -12.89
C GLN A 162 1.12 -0.08 -12.87
N LEU A 163 0.04 -0.69 -13.36
CA LEU A 163 -0.09 -2.14 -13.51
C LEU A 163 0.45 -2.58 -14.86
N LEU A 164 1.63 -3.19 -14.84
CA LEU A 164 2.40 -3.58 -16.03
C LEU A 164 2.23 -5.08 -16.26
N SER A 165 1.56 -5.43 -17.34
CA SER A 165 1.41 -6.82 -17.77
C SER A 165 2.69 -7.33 -18.42
N SER A 166 3.00 -8.61 -18.20
CA SER A 166 4.12 -9.32 -18.83
C SER A 166 5.52 -8.77 -18.50
N MET A 167 5.68 -8.06 -17.37
CA MET A 167 7.00 -7.61 -16.92
C MET A 167 7.51 -8.45 -15.76
N THR A 168 8.63 -9.11 -16.00
CA THR A 168 9.41 -9.79 -14.97
C THR A 168 10.44 -8.81 -14.41
N PHE A 169 10.18 -8.26 -13.23
CA PHE A 169 11.15 -7.44 -12.49
C PHE A 169 11.40 -7.98 -11.10
N GLU A 170 11.20 -9.26 -10.94
CA GLU A 170 11.41 -10.01 -9.70
C GLU A 170 12.88 -9.99 -9.29
N ASP A 171 13.13 -9.88 -8.01
CA ASP A 171 14.43 -9.98 -7.39
C ASP A 171 14.35 -10.93 -6.21
N GLU A 172 15.44 -11.54 -5.81
CA GLU A 172 15.51 -12.54 -4.72
C GLU A 172 14.86 -12.08 -3.41
N TYR A 173 14.86 -10.76 -3.16
CA TYR A 173 14.31 -10.17 -1.93
C TYR A 173 12.92 -9.56 -2.08
N ASP A 174 12.35 -9.59 -3.28
CA ASP A 174 11.01 -9.04 -3.51
C ASP A 174 9.94 -10.02 -3.00
N VAL A 175 8.97 -9.51 -2.24
CA VAL A 175 7.85 -10.31 -1.72
C VAL A 175 6.61 -10.02 -2.56
N PRO A 176 6.00 -11.04 -3.19
CA PRO A 176 4.79 -10.83 -3.97
C PRO A 176 3.62 -10.43 -3.07
N LEU A 177 2.74 -9.61 -3.61
CA LEU A 177 1.46 -9.23 -3.03
C LEU A 177 0.40 -10.27 -3.41
N ASP A 178 -0.68 -10.33 -2.64
CA ASP A 178 -1.81 -11.23 -2.88
C ASP A 178 -2.77 -10.68 -3.94
N GLY A 179 -2.65 -9.39 -4.28
CA GLY A 179 -3.40 -8.77 -5.36
C GLY A 179 -3.01 -7.32 -5.60
N VAL A 180 -3.55 -6.76 -6.68
CA VAL A 180 -3.38 -5.35 -7.07
C VAL A 180 -4.72 -4.79 -7.51
N ILE A 181 -5.07 -3.62 -6.98
CA ILE A 181 -6.31 -2.90 -7.32
C ILE A 181 -5.94 -1.56 -7.95
N THR A 182 -6.53 -1.28 -9.10
CA THR A 182 -6.38 -0.02 -9.83
C THR A 182 -7.73 0.72 -9.94
N ASP A 183 -7.71 1.91 -10.50
CA ASP A 183 -8.94 2.66 -10.83
C ASP A 183 -9.80 1.99 -11.92
N LYS A 184 -9.26 0.98 -12.66
CA LYS A 184 -9.98 0.30 -13.74
C LYS A 184 -10.22 -1.19 -13.53
N ARG A 185 -9.34 -1.87 -12.82
CA ARG A 185 -9.38 -3.34 -12.67
C ARG A 185 -8.71 -3.80 -11.38
N GLU A 186 -8.96 -5.01 -11.02
CA GLU A 186 -8.30 -5.75 -9.96
C GLU A 186 -7.67 -7.04 -10.51
N VAL A 187 -6.55 -7.44 -9.95
CA VAL A 187 -5.86 -8.72 -10.23
C VAL A 187 -5.54 -9.36 -8.89
N PHE A 188 -6.04 -10.54 -8.63
CA PHE A 188 -5.63 -11.35 -7.49
C PHE A 188 -4.73 -12.48 -7.98
N ILE A 189 -3.76 -12.84 -7.16
CA ILE A 189 -2.77 -13.86 -7.46
C ILE A 189 -3.28 -15.16 -6.84
N ASP A 190 -3.60 -16.14 -7.68
CA ASP A 190 -3.93 -17.49 -7.23
C ASP A 190 -2.66 -18.17 -6.70
N GLU A 191 -2.76 -18.88 -5.56
CA GLU A 191 -1.69 -19.68 -4.97
C GLU A 191 -1.30 -20.87 -5.83
#